data_b0f77523e05893772bc15142c482d244
#
_entry.id   b0f77523e05893772bc15142c482d244
#
_cell.length_a   1.000
_cell.length_b   1.000
_cell.length_c   1.000
_cell.angle_alpha   90.00
_cell.angle_beta   90.00
_cell.angle_gamma   90.00
#
_symmetry.space_group_name_H-M   'P 1'
#
loop_
_entity.id
_entity.type
_entity.pdbx_description
1 polymer ?
#
loop_
_entity_poly.entity_id
_entity_poly.type
_entity_poly.pdbx_seq_one_letter_code
_entity_poly.pdbx_strand_id
1 'polypeptide(L)'
;MFFCNLKHTAKEAIKTRSGKVKNAPTAKSRFHYITRTLHFKKYKENTSERIEFVKSGNMPNFAEGKPAEFWRAADIYERSNGRTCSSLVVALPKELTVAQRIELAEAFIAEFADRYRYPFTCAIHNHAGALAGQEQPHLHFMYSERHVDGIERTAEQFFKRYNAQDPRKGGAQKLTADVLGMGKAQLQLYRKKAEELINESLERYAPTKKVEIRGIQVAVPSFVSCLSNKDYNKKYGTQLKDAPIMNKEVRFAEENEPELFAKKLEMTAEINRIRAENYYELYKPQYEQALKKQSQLVREKKQEEEKKLQQNQDSSKGYDRGPGFG
;
A
#
# COMPACT_ATOMS: atom_id res chain seq x y z
N MET A 1 1.09 1.53 -8.22
CA MET A 1 1.41 0.07 -8.04
C MET A 1 0.45 -0.48 -7.00
N PHE A 2 -0.21 -1.61 -7.28
CA PHE A 2 -1.09 -2.27 -6.32
C PHE A 2 -0.33 -3.34 -5.54
N PHE A 3 -0.48 -3.34 -4.22
CA PHE A 3 0.03 -4.41 -3.37
C PHE A 3 -1.00 -4.72 -2.28
N CYS A 4 -1.43 -5.97 -2.23
CA CYS A 4 -2.32 -6.47 -1.20
C CYS A 4 -1.95 -7.94 -0.93
N ASN A 5 -1.58 -8.25 0.31
CA ASN A 5 -1.12 -9.56 0.71
C ASN A 5 -1.80 -10.01 2.00
N LEU A 6 -2.37 -11.20 1.99
CA LEU A 6 -3.01 -11.85 3.14
C LEU A 6 -2.10 -12.96 3.66
N LYS A 7 -1.84 -12.96 4.97
CA LYS A 7 -1.09 -14.00 5.69
C LYS A 7 -1.87 -14.46 6.89
N HIS A 8 -1.83 -15.76 7.14
CA HIS A 8 -2.39 -16.36 8.34
C HIS A 8 -1.26 -16.77 9.30
N THR A 9 -1.45 -16.55 10.58
CA THR A 9 -0.54 -16.97 11.63
C THR A 9 -1.17 -18.16 12.36
N ALA A 10 -0.53 -19.33 12.25
CA ALA A 10 -0.92 -20.52 13.00
C ALA A 10 -0.26 -20.53 14.38
N LYS A 11 -0.87 -21.23 15.33
CA LYS A 11 -0.31 -21.39 16.67
C LYS A 11 0.92 -22.31 16.67
N GLU A 12 0.88 -23.36 15.84
CA GLU A 12 1.99 -24.31 15.75
C GLU A 12 3.17 -23.76 14.94
N ALA A 13 4.36 -24.24 15.30
CA ALA A 13 5.58 -23.93 14.57
C ALA A 13 5.51 -24.47 13.12
N ILE A 14 5.96 -23.65 12.19
CA ILE A 14 5.96 -24.01 10.77
C ILE A 14 7.23 -24.80 10.47
N LYS A 15 7.07 -26.06 10.03
CA LYS A 15 8.17 -26.83 9.43
C LYS A 15 8.42 -26.29 8.01
N THR A 16 9.63 -25.79 7.77
CA THR A 16 10.03 -25.37 6.42
C THR A 16 10.29 -26.60 5.54
N ARG A 17 10.30 -26.42 4.21
CA ARG A 17 10.66 -27.47 3.24
C ARG A 17 12.04 -28.09 3.53
N SER A 18 12.97 -27.35 4.15
CA SER A 18 14.30 -27.81 4.57
C SER A 18 14.32 -28.47 5.95
N GLY A 19 13.16 -28.77 6.55
CA GLY A 19 13.07 -29.41 7.86
C GLY A 19 13.34 -28.51 9.07
N LYS A 20 13.74 -27.23 8.87
CA LYS A 20 13.92 -26.29 9.96
C LYS A 20 12.58 -25.92 10.57
N VAL A 21 12.47 -26.04 11.88
CA VAL A 21 11.32 -25.54 12.65
C VAL A 21 11.53 -24.05 12.88
N LYS A 22 10.66 -23.21 12.30
CA LYS A 22 10.58 -21.80 12.65
C LYS A 22 9.44 -21.59 13.63
N ASN A 23 9.74 -21.02 14.80
CA ASN A 23 8.70 -20.55 15.69
C ASN A 23 7.80 -19.59 14.92
N ALA A 24 6.49 -19.85 14.90
CA ALA A 24 5.54 -18.93 14.33
C ALA A 24 5.58 -17.61 15.13
N PRO A 25 5.59 -16.44 14.47
CA PRO A 25 5.44 -15.18 15.19
C PRO A 25 4.07 -15.20 15.90
N THR A 26 4.04 -14.89 17.20
CA THR A 26 2.80 -14.87 17.97
C THR A 26 1.91 -13.71 17.56
N ALA A 27 0.60 -13.84 17.76
CA ALA A 27 -0.35 -12.75 17.51
C ALA A 27 -0.03 -11.53 18.39
N LYS A 28 0.34 -11.75 19.67
CA LYS A 28 0.80 -10.69 20.57
C LYS A 28 2.04 -9.97 20.03
N SER A 29 3.06 -10.70 19.55
CA SER A 29 4.26 -10.09 18.97
C SER A 29 3.93 -9.28 17.71
N ARG A 30 3.03 -9.79 16.86
CA ARG A 30 2.55 -9.08 15.67
C ARG A 30 1.80 -7.80 16.04
N PHE A 31 0.94 -7.84 17.05
CA PHE A 31 0.27 -6.64 17.58
C PHE A 31 1.30 -5.57 17.97
N HIS A 32 2.29 -5.92 18.78
CA HIS A 32 3.34 -4.97 19.20
C HIS A 32 4.18 -4.48 18.02
N TYR A 33 4.41 -5.33 17.01
CA TYR A 33 5.09 -4.92 15.79
C TYR A 33 4.29 -3.85 15.01
N ILE A 34 3.01 -4.06 14.76
CA ILE A 34 2.21 -3.10 13.97
C ILE A 34 1.87 -1.82 14.74
N THR A 35 1.78 -1.89 16.06
CA THR A 35 1.55 -0.71 16.91
C THR A 35 2.84 -0.01 17.35
N ARG A 36 4.01 -0.56 16.99
CA ARG A 36 5.34 -0.06 17.41
C ARG A 36 5.44 0.14 18.92
N THR A 37 5.01 -0.86 19.70
CA THR A 37 5.06 -0.87 21.16
C THR A 37 6.11 -1.84 21.66
N LEU A 38 6.46 -1.76 22.95
CA LEU A 38 7.51 -2.55 23.60
C LEU A 38 8.86 -2.44 22.85
N HIS A 39 9.55 -3.56 22.63
CA HIS A 39 10.85 -3.60 21.96
C HIS A 39 10.80 -3.17 20.48
N PHE A 40 9.62 -3.08 19.88
CA PHE A 40 9.46 -2.56 18.50
C PHE A 40 9.46 -1.03 18.42
N LYS A 41 9.48 -0.29 19.54
CA LYS A 41 9.67 1.18 19.57
C LYS A 41 10.93 1.62 18.84
N LYS A 42 12.01 0.82 18.91
CA LYS A 42 13.27 1.08 18.22
C LYS A 42 13.13 1.30 16.70
N TYR A 43 12.15 0.68 16.06
CA TYR A 43 11.90 0.91 14.63
C TYR A 43 11.37 2.31 14.35
N LYS A 44 10.64 2.91 15.29
CA LYS A 44 10.19 4.30 15.21
C LYS A 44 11.34 5.29 15.51
N GLU A 45 12.22 4.93 16.41
CA GLU A 45 13.33 5.79 16.86
C GLU A 45 14.50 5.80 15.88
N ASN A 46 14.80 4.66 15.24
CA ASN A 46 15.99 4.45 14.42
C ASN A 46 15.73 4.54 12.90
N THR A 47 14.51 4.80 12.45
CA THR A 47 14.14 4.90 11.04
C THR A 47 13.29 6.14 10.79
N SER A 48 13.22 6.56 9.53
CA SER A 48 12.28 7.61 9.09
C SER A 48 10.81 7.14 9.08
N GLU A 49 10.51 5.98 9.69
CA GLU A 49 9.16 5.42 9.72
C GLU A 49 8.25 6.24 10.64
N ARG A 50 7.10 6.62 10.12
CA ARG A 50 6.03 7.31 10.86
C ARG A 50 4.84 6.38 10.99
N ILE A 51 4.21 6.39 12.17
CA ILE A 51 2.89 5.79 12.37
C ILE A 51 1.86 6.90 12.20
N GLU A 52 1.03 6.79 11.18
CA GLU A 52 0.00 7.80 10.87
C GLU A 52 -1.33 7.49 11.56
N PHE A 53 -1.57 6.21 11.88
CA PHE A 53 -2.84 5.75 12.47
C PHE A 53 -2.66 4.44 13.22
N VAL A 54 -3.37 4.28 14.33
CA VAL A 54 -3.54 3.02 15.06
C VAL A 54 -4.94 2.95 15.63
N LYS A 55 -5.67 1.87 15.34
CA LYS A 55 -6.99 1.59 15.92
C LYS A 55 -7.16 0.10 16.18
N SER A 56 -7.79 -0.23 17.29
CA SER A 56 -8.27 -1.58 17.59
C SER A 56 -9.75 -1.53 17.92
N GLY A 57 -10.49 -2.56 17.56
CA GLY A 57 -11.92 -2.59 17.78
C GLY A 57 -12.51 -3.99 17.81
N ASN A 58 -13.81 -4.07 18.06
CA ASN A 58 -14.59 -5.30 18.16
C ASN A 58 -14.01 -6.30 19.18
N MET A 59 -13.37 -5.82 20.24
CA MET A 59 -12.85 -6.69 21.27
C MET A 59 -14.00 -7.29 22.11
N PRO A 60 -13.94 -8.60 22.47
CA PRO A 60 -14.89 -9.17 23.43
C PRO A 60 -14.66 -8.60 24.83
N ASN A 61 -15.67 -8.70 25.71
CA ASN A 61 -15.70 -8.08 27.04
C ASN A 61 -14.43 -8.33 27.87
N PHE A 62 -13.86 -9.54 27.83
CA PHE A 62 -12.65 -9.85 28.59
C PHE A 62 -11.40 -9.06 28.13
N ALA A 63 -11.43 -8.43 26.96
CA ALA A 63 -10.33 -7.67 26.38
C ALA A 63 -10.78 -6.26 25.95
N GLU A 64 -11.92 -5.77 26.39
CA GLU A 64 -12.41 -4.43 26.10
C GLU A 64 -11.40 -3.38 26.55
N GLY A 65 -11.03 -2.46 25.66
CA GLY A 65 -9.98 -1.46 25.91
C GLY A 65 -8.55 -2.02 26.05
N LYS A 66 -8.36 -3.33 25.96
CA LYS A 66 -7.05 -4.01 26.15
C LYS A 66 -6.71 -4.95 24.99
N PRO A 67 -6.50 -4.45 23.76
CA PRO A 67 -6.29 -5.30 22.58
C PRO A 67 -5.08 -6.24 22.72
N ALA A 68 -4.02 -5.84 23.41
CA ALA A 68 -2.86 -6.71 23.68
C ALA A 68 -3.25 -7.99 24.46
N GLU A 69 -4.21 -7.90 25.39
CA GLU A 69 -4.71 -9.06 26.13
C GLU A 69 -5.50 -10.01 25.23
N PHE A 70 -6.28 -9.48 24.28
CA PHE A 70 -6.96 -10.30 23.27
C PHE A 70 -5.96 -11.13 22.46
N TRP A 71 -4.93 -10.48 21.94
CA TRP A 71 -3.92 -11.18 21.12
C TRP A 71 -3.09 -12.17 21.92
N ARG A 72 -2.81 -11.86 23.19
CA ARG A 72 -2.20 -12.82 24.12
C ARG A 72 -3.10 -14.03 24.36
N ALA A 73 -4.39 -13.81 24.58
CA ALA A 73 -5.35 -14.89 24.78
C ALA A 73 -5.50 -15.77 23.52
N ALA A 74 -5.45 -15.19 22.32
CA ALA A 74 -5.42 -15.95 21.07
C ALA A 74 -4.21 -16.90 21.00
N ASP A 75 -3.03 -16.42 21.39
CA ASP A 75 -1.82 -17.28 21.42
C ASP A 75 -1.93 -18.42 22.45
N ILE A 76 -2.58 -18.18 23.61
CA ILE A 76 -2.69 -19.17 24.69
C ILE A 76 -3.79 -20.19 24.41
N TYR A 77 -5.00 -19.73 24.06
CA TYR A 77 -6.21 -20.54 24.09
C TYR A 77 -6.67 -21.01 22.71
N GLU A 78 -6.18 -20.45 21.58
CA GLU A 78 -6.54 -21.00 20.27
C GLU A 78 -6.03 -22.43 20.14
N ARG A 79 -6.74 -23.29 19.42
CA ARG A 79 -6.39 -24.69 19.20
C ARG A 79 -5.02 -24.80 18.51
N SER A 80 -4.30 -25.90 18.74
CA SER A 80 -2.94 -26.12 18.23
C SER A 80 -2.82 -25.88 16.72
N ASN A 81 -3.77 -26.40 15.93
CA ASN A 81 -3.86 -26.20 14.48
C ASN A 81 -4.66 -24.96 14.06
N GLY A 82 -5.05 -24.11 15.03
CA GLY A 82 -5.85 -22.92 14.78
C GLY A 82 -5.03 -21.72 14.31
N ARG A 83 -5.65 -20.85 13.54
CA ARG A 83 -5.09 -19.53 13.19
C ARG A 83 -5.32 -18.59 14.35
N THR A 84 -4.24 -18.03 14.92
CA THR A 84 -4.33 -17.04 16.02
C THR A 84 -4.71 -15.68 15.48
N CYS A 85 -4.27 -15.33 14.28
CA CYS A 85 -4.67 -14.12 13.56
C CYS A 85 -4.48 -14.25 12.05
N SER A 86 -5.19 -13.41 11.31
CA SER A 86 -4.99 -13.13 9.90
C SER A 86 -4.50 -11.71 9.74
N SER A 87 -3.67 -11.43 8.74
CA SER A 87 -3.05 -10.13 8.53
C SER A 87 -3.09 -9.76 7.06
N LEU A 88 -3.74 -8.66 6.75
CA LEU A 88 -3.76 -8.04 5.44
C LEU A 88 -2.77 -6.86 5.45
N VAL A 89 -1.89 -6.80 4.45
CA VAL A 89 -1.00 -5.66 4.24
C VAL A 89 -1.30 -5.07 2.88
N VAL A 90 -1.62 -3.76 2.85
CA VAL A 90 -2.05 -3.06 1.64
C VAL A 90 -1.21 -1.80 1.46
N ALA A 91 -0.63 -1.59 0.28
CA ALA A 91 -0.02 -0.32 -0.06
C ALA A 91 -1.10 0.74 -0.25
N LEU A 92 -0.94 1.88 0.40
CA LEU A 92 -1.83 3.02 0.26
C LEU A 92 -1.28 4.03 -0.76
N PRO A 93 -2.14 4.78 -1.47
CA PRO A 93 -1.70 5.82 -2.38
C PRO A 93 -0.94 6.94 -1.65
N LYS A 94 0.23 7.29 -2.14
CA LYS A 94 1.00 8.45 -1.66
C LYS A 94 0.35 9.78 -2.06
N GLU A 95 -0.52 9.75 -3.05
CA GLU A 95 -1.31 10.87 -3.54
C GLU A 95 -2.32 11.38 -2.51
N LEU A 96 -2.69 10.53 -1.53
CA LEU A 96 -3.61 10.88 -0.45
C LEU A 96 -2.86 11.53 0.72
N THR A 97 -3.49 12.52 1.35
CA THR A 97 -3.02 13.08 2.62
C THR A 97 -3.17 12.08 3.77
N VAL A 98 -2.54 12.36 4.92
CA VAL A 98 -2.68 11.51 6.12
C VAL A 98 -4.16 11.36 6.52
N ALA A 99 -4.93 12.45 6.53
CA ALA A 99 -6.36 12.41 6.88
C ALA A 99 -7.17 11.52 5.92
N GLN A 100 -6.91 11.62 4.61
CA GLN A 100 -7.57 10.80 3.59
C GLN A 100 -7.16 9.32 3.66
N ARG A 101 -5.90 9.03 4.01
CA ARG A 101 -5.45 7.66 4.29
C ARG A 101 -6.09 7.08 5.54
N ILE A 102 -6.35 7.89 6.56
CA ILE A 102 -7.10 7.46 7.76
C ILE A 102 -8.56 7.15 7.39
N GLU A 103 -9.22 7.99 6.60
CA GLU A 103 -10.57 7.73 6.10
C GLU A 103 -10.62 6.42 5.29
N LEU A 104 -9.64 6.20 4.41
CA LEU A 104 -9.52 4.93 3.68
C LEU A 104 -9.31 3.74 4.63
N ALA A 105 -8.49 3.88 5.68
CA ALA A 105 -8.31 2.82 6.68
C ALA A 105 -9.61 2.51 7.44
N GLU A 106 -10.44 3.50 7.75
CA GLU A 106 -11.76 3.29 8.34
C GLU A 106 -12.70 2.52 7.38
N ALA A 107 -12.65 2.80 6.07
CA ALA A 107 -13.38 2.02 5.08
C ALA A 107 -12.92 0.55 5.02
N PHE A 108 -11.59 0.29 5.15
CA PHE A 108 -11.06 -1.06 5.29
C PHE A 108 -11.55 -1.75 6.58
N ILE A 109 -11.61 -1.02 7.69
CA ILE A 109 -12.12 -1.54 8.97
C ILE A 109 -13.58 -1.94 8.82
N ALA A 110 -14.42 -1.07 8.25
CA ALA A 110 -15.85 -1.34 8.03
C ALA A 110 -16.07 -2.61 7.19
N GLU A 111 -15.32 -2.76 6.08
CA GLU A 111 -15.48 -3.90 5.16
C GLU A 111 -14.90 -5.21 5.70
N PHE A 112 -13.71 -5.18 6.30
CA PHE A 112 -12.98 -6.40 6.65
C PHE A 112 -13.09 -6.81 8.12
N ALA A 113 -13.55 -5.93 9.01
CA ALA A 113 -13.75 -6.25 10.42
C ALA A 113 -15.18 -6.04 10.89
N ASP A 114 -15.73 -4.83 10.77
CA ASP A 114 -17.02 -4.48 11.38
C ASP A 114 -18.17 -5.29 10.79
N ARG A 115 -18.16 -5.48 9.48
CA ARG A 115 -19.12 -6.33 8.76
C ARG A 115 -19.25 -7.74 9.37
N TYR A 116 -18.14 -8.28 9.88
CA TYR A 116 -18.07 -9.61 10.47
C TYR A 116 -17.95 -9.58 12.00
N ARG A 117 -17.91 -8.39 12.60
CA ARG A 117 -17.63 -8.19 14.02
C ARG A 117 -16.36 -8.94 14.47
N TYR A 118 -15.30 -8.86 13.65
CA TYR A 118 -14.00 -9.43 13.97
C TYR A 118 -13.21 -8.53 14.91
N PRO A 119 -12.62 -9.06 16.00
CA PRO A 119 -11.59 -8.36 16.73
C PRO A 119 -10.42 -8.01 15.79
N PHE A 120 -10.01 -6.74 15.79
CA PHE A 120 -8.97 -6.27 14.89
C PHE A 120 -8.00 -5.28 15.55
N THR A 121 -6.83 -5.14 14.93
CA THR A 121 -5.91 -4.03 15.14
C THR A 121 -5.40 -3.59 13.77
N CYS A 122 -5.52 -2.30 13.51
CA CYS A 122 -5.16 -1.67 12.25
C CYS A 122 -4.15 -0.55 12.51
N ALA A 123 -3.13 -0.42 11.66
CA ALA A 123 -2.16 0.67 11.72
C ALA A 123 -1.73 1.10 10.32
N ILE A 124 -1.48 2.40 10.12
CA ILE A 124 -0.83 2.93 8.92
C ILE A 124 0.61 3.25 9.27
N HIS A 125 1.54 2.61 8.57
CA HIS A 125 2.94 2.94 8.59
C HIS A 125 3.33 3.66 7.33
N ASN A 126 4.23 4.63 7.44
CA ASN A 126 4.80 5.34 6.31
C ASN A 126 6.30 5.46 6.49
N HIS A 127 7.06 4.95 5.55
CA HIS A 127 8.52 5.02 5.53
C HIS A 127 9.03 5.35 4.13
N ALA A 128 10.28 5.80 4.04
CA ALA A 128 10.96 5.97 2.77
C ALA A 128 11.22 4.60 2.11
N GLY A 129 10.86 4.48 0.85
CA GLY A 129 11.07 3.26 0.07
C GLY A 129 12.54 3.02 -0.27
N ALA A 130 13.00 1.77 -0.15
CA ALA A 130 14.39 1.37 -0.35
C ALA A 130 14.95 1.68 -1.76
N LEU A 131 14.09 1.82 -2.79
CA LEU A 131 14.52 1.99 -4.18
C LEU A 131 14.58 3.44 -4.67
N ALA A 132 13.79 4.34 -4.07
CA ALA A 132 13.65 5.71 -4.58
C ALA A 132 13.48 6.77 -3.48
N GLY A 133 13.60 6.41 -2.22
CA GLY A 133 13.41 7.33 -1.09
C GLY A 133 12.00 7.94 -0.97
N GLN A 134 11.08 7.56 -1.85
CA GLN A 134 9.71 8.07 -1.83
C GLN A 134 8.90 7.46 -0.70
N GLU A 135 7.94 8.21 -0.18
CA GLU A 135 7.00 7.71 0.82
C GLU A 135 6.29 6.43 0.35
N GLN A 136 6.19 5.47 1.25
CA GLN A 136 5.49 4.19 1.03
C GLN A 136 4.49 3.93 2.16
N PRO A 137 3.39 4.69 2.21
CA PRO A 137 2.35 4.44 3.20
C PRO A 137 1.72 3.07 2.94
N HIS A 138 1.53 2.30 4.02
CA HIS A 138 0.89 0.99 3.94
C HIS A 138 0.09 0.68 5.18
N LEU A 139 -1.02 0.01 4.95
CA LEU A 139 -1.94 -0.45 5.98
C LEU A 139 -1.51 -1.84 6.46
N HIS A 140 -1.34 -1.99 7.76
CA HIS A 140 -1.32 -3.27 8.46
C HIS A 140 -2.68 -3.49 9.10
N PHE A 141 -3.40 -4.48 8.63
CA PHE A 141 -4.71 -4.84 9.15
C PHE A 141 -4.67 -6.27 9.69
N MET A 142 -4.71 -6.41 11.02
CA MET A 142 -4.66 -7.67 11.73
C MET A 142 -6.04 -7.96 12.34
N TYR A 143 -6.58 -9.16 12.09
CA TYR A 143 -7.90 -9.53 12.59
C TYR A 143 -7.95 -11.00 13.02
N SER A 144 -8.89 -11.31 13.91
CA SER A 144 -9.26 -12.68 14.26
C SER A 144 -10.49 -13.09 13.44
N GLU A 145 -10.49 -14.31 12.92
CA GLU A 145 -11.66 -14.86 12.22
C GLU A 145 -12.81 -15.24 13.19
N ARG A 146 -12.65 -15.00 14.51
CA ARG A 146 -13.70 -15.26 15.48
C ARG A 146 -14.68 -14.11 15.56
N HIS A 147 -15.94 -14.42 15.35
CA HIS A 147 -17.06 -13.48 15.40
C HIS A 147 -17.44 -13.12 16.85
N VAL A 148 -17.49 -11.84 17.18
CA VAL A 148 -17.98 -11.37 18.48
C VAL A 148 -19.51 -11.30 18.42
N ASP A 149 -20.15 -12.31 18.96
CA ASP A 149 -21.61 -12.55 18.88
C ASP A 149 -22.42 -11.93 20.03
N GLY A 150 -21.77 -11.21 20.94
CA GLY A 150 -22.42 -10.57 22.09
C GLY A 150 -22.61 -11.50 23.30
N ILE A 151 -22.22 -12.78 23.19
CA ILE A 151 -22.26 -13.70 24.33
C ILE A 151 -21.04 -13.46 25.19
N GLU A 152 -21.23 -13.21 26.48
CA GLU A 152 -20.14 -13.08 27.44
C GLU A 152 -19.43 -14.41 27.62
N ARG A 153 -18.10 -14.38 27.47
CA ARG A 153 -17.23 -15.54 27.63
C ARG A 153 -15.94 -15.14 28.31
N THR A 154 -15.40 -16.03 29.11
CA THR A 154 -14.00 -15.92 29.53
C THR A 154 -13.07 -16.03 28.32
N ALA A 155 -11.83 -15.58 28.46
CA ALA A 155 -10.83 -15.69 27.38
C ALA A 155 -10.67 -17.16 26.91
N GLU A 156 -10.55 -18.10 27.83
CA GLU A 156 -10.44 -19.52 27.50
C GLU A 156 -11.67 -20.02 26.72
N GLN A 157 -12.88 -19.70 27.22
CA GLN A 157 -14.12 -20.14 26.57
C GLN A 157 -14.26 -19.55 25.16
N PHE A 158 -13.90 -18.29 24.95
CA PHE A 158 -14.02 -17.63 23.65
C PHE A 158 -13.28 -18.38 22.53
N PHE A 159 -12.14 -18.96 22.83
CA PHE A 159 -11.31 -19.70 21.87
C PHE A 159 -11.64 -21.20 21.78
N LYS A 160 -12.56 -21.74 22.55
CA LYS A 160 -13.05 -23.13 22.43
C LYS A 160 -13.73 -23.36 21.08
N ARG A 161 -14.02 -24.63 20.79
CA ARG A 161 -14.81 -25.01 19.63
C ARG A 161 -16.21 -24.42 19.73
N TYR A 162 -16.70 -23.87 18.63
CA TYR A 162 -18.10 -23.40 18.53
C TYR A 162 -19.06 -24.57 18.69
N ASN A 163 -20.11 -24.35 19.45
CA ASN A 163 -21.23 -25.29 19.61
C ASN A 163 -22.46 -24.71 18.92
N ALA A 164 -22.84 -25.27 17.77
CA ALA A 164 -23.96 -24.75 16.98
C ALA A 164 -25.33 -25.01 17.65
N GLN A 165 -25.44 -26.06 18.51
CA GLN A 165 -26.69 -26.36 19.22
C GLN A 165 -26.90 -25.47 20.45
N ASP A 166 -25.81 -25.13 21.15
CA ASP A 166 -25.83 -24.22 22.30
C ASP A 166 -24.60 -23.31 22.28
N PRO A 167 -24.68 -22.14 21.58
CA PRO A 167 -23.55 -21.22 21.46
C PRO A 167 -23.02 -20.70 22.79
N ARG A 168 -23.83 -20.67 23.86
CA ARG A 168 -23.39 -20.22 25.20
C ARG A 168 -22.43 -21.20 25.85
N LYS A 169 -22.52 -22.49 25.52
CA LYS A 169 -21.60 -23.54 26.02
C LYS A 169 -20.36 -23.71 25.14
N GLY A 170 -20.34 -23.12 23.93
CA GLY A 170 -19.24 -23.14 23.01
C GLY A 170 -18.37 -21.90 23.02
N GLY A 171 -17.30 -21.92 22.21
CA GLY A 171 -16.52 -20.73 21.89
C GLY A 171 -17.17 -19.87 20.83
N ALA A 172 -16.60 -18.69 20.55
CA ALA A 172 -17.04 -17.81 19.46
C ALA A 172 -16.86 -18.50 18.10
N GLN A 173 -17.84 -18.35 17.21
CA GLN A 173 -17.78 -18.95 15.87
C GLN A 173 -16.60 -18.38 15.07
N LYS A 174 -15.88 -19.24 14.36
CA LYS A 174 -14.89 -18.83 13.37
C LYS A 174 -15.55 -18.72 11.99
N LEU A 175 -15.59 -17.50 11.45
CA LEU A 175 -16.02 -17.23 10.08
C LEU A 175 -14.80 -17.28 9.15
N THR A 176 -14.32 -18.48 8.89
CA THR A 176 -13.19 -18.70 7.96
C THR A 176 -13.63 -18.48 6.51
N ALA A 177 -12.67 -18.40 5.60
CA ALA A 177 -12.95 -18.28 4.17
C ALA A 177 -13.94 -19.36 3.66
N ASP A 178 -13.79 -20.60 4.15
CA ASP A 178 -14.67 -21.71 3.77
C ASP A 178 -16.09 -21.51 4.32
N VAL A 179 -16.21 -21.08 5.59
CA VAL A 179 -17.50 -20.79 6.22
C VAL A 179 -18.23 -19.64 5.50
N LEU A 180 -17.47 -18.65 5.00
CA LEU A 180 -17.99 -17.52 4.24
C LEU A 180 -18.20 -17.81 2.74
N GLY A 181 -17.95 -19.05 2.29
CA GLY A 181 -18.08 -19.45 0.89
C GLY A 181 -17.01 -18.87 -0.04
N MET A 182 -15.96 -18.27 0.50
CA MET A 182 -14.87 -17.70 -0.30
C MET A 182 -13.84 -18.75 -0.71
N GLY A 183 -13.62 -19.79 0.10
CA GLY A 183 -12.67 -20.86 -0.15
C GLY A 183 -11.28 -20.33 -0.56
N LYS A 184 -10.72 -20.92 -1.62
CA LYS A 184 -9.42 -20.52 -2.18
C LYS A 184 -9.42 -19.14 -2.85
N ALA A 185 -10.60 -18.57 -3.14
CA ALA A 185 -10.73 -17.26 -3.79
C ALA A 185 -10.58 -16.08 -2.80
N GLN A 186 -10.49 -16.32 -1.50
CA GLN A 186 -10.45 -15.26 -0.47
C GLN A 186 -9.45 -14.14 -0.80
N LEU A 187 -8.21 -14.50 -1.15
CA LEU A 187 -7.19 -13.49 -1.47
C LEU A 187 -7.59 -12.63 -2.67
N GLN A 188 -8.15 -13.23 -3.72
CA GLN A 188 -8.56 -12.49 -4.92
C GLN A 188 -9.76 -11.58 -4.62
N LEU A 189 -10.73 -12.05 -3.86
CA LEU A 189 -11.88 -11.25 -3.40
C LEU A 189 -11.42 -10.06 -2.55
N TYR A 190 -10.48 -10.29 -1.63
CA TYR A 190 -9.91 -9.23 -0.79
C TYR A 190 -9.11 -8.21 -1.61
N ARG A 191 -8.34 -8.68 -2.61
CA ARG A 191 -7.59 -7.80 -3.52
C ARG A 191 -8.52 -6.94 -4.35
N LYS A 192 -9.61 -7.53 -4.88
CA LYS A 192 -10.62 -6.79 -5.64
C LYS A 192 -11.30 -5.72 -4.79
N LYS A 193 -11.70 -6.08 -3.56
CA LYS A 193 -12.33 -5.11 -2.65
C LYS A 193 -11.35 -4.00 -2.23
N ALA A 194 -10.07 -4.33 -1.98
CA ALA A 194 -9.04 -3.34 -1.71
C ALA A 194 -8.82 -2.39 -2.91
N GLU A 195 -8.83 -2.89 -4.15
CA GLU A 195 -8.79 -2.09 -5.37
C GLU A 195 -9.96 -1.12 -5.44
N GLU A 196 -11.20 -1.59 -5.18
CA GLU A 196 -12.41 -0.78 -5.19
C GLU A 196 -12.29 0.38 -4.19
N LEU A 197 -12.01 0.10 -2.92
CA LEU A 197 -11.89 1.11 -1.86
C LEU A 197 -10.79 2.14 -2.14
N ILE A 198 -9.65 1.70 -2.67
CA ILE A 198 -8.55 2.59 -3.04
C ILE A 198 -8.96 3.49 -4.20
N ASN A 199 -9.58 2.93 -5.24
CA ASN A 199 -9.98 3.71 -6.41
C ASN A 199 -11.10 4.70 -6.11
N GLU A 200 -12.07 4.35 -5.27
CA GLU A 200 -13.10 5.28 -4.76
C GLU A 200 -12.46 6.46 -4.02
N SER A 201 -11.45 6.21 -3.19
CA SER A 201 -10.71 7.26 -2.49
C SER A 201 -9.88 8.12 -3.43
N LEU A 202 -9.20 7.52 -4.42
CA LEU A 202 -8.44 8.24 -5.44
C LEU A 202 -9.34 9.10 -6.32
N GLU A 203 -10.48 8.59 -6.77
CA GLU A 203 -11.46 9.33 -7.56
C GLU A 203 -11.96 10.58 -6.81
N ARG A 204 -12.21 10.43 -5.51
CA ARG A 204 -12.71 11.53 -4.67
C ARG A 204 -11.66 12.61 -4.39
N TYR A 205 -10.42 12.22 -4.08
CA TYR A 205 -9.43 13.13 -3.50
C TYR A 205 -8.22 13.44 -4.39
N ALA A 206 -7.88 12.54 -5.29
CA ALA A 206 -6.72 12.66 -6.15
C ALA A 206 -6.98 12.02 -7.54
N PRO A 207 -8.00 12.49 -8.30
CA PRO A 207 -8.42 11.85 -9.54
C PRO A 207 -7.34 11.83 -10.61
N THR A 208 -6.37 12.75 -10.51
CA THR A 208 -5.21 12.81 -11.41
C THR A 208 -3.91 12.92 -10.65
N LYS A 209 -2.84 12.42 -11.24
CA LYS A 209 -1.47 12.57 -10.76
C LYS A 209 -0.52 12.95 -11.89
N LYS A 210 0.61 13.55 -11.53
CA LYS A 210 1.70 13.82 -12.49
C LYS A 210 2.69 12.67 -12.50
N VAL A 211 3.03 12.20 -13.67
CA VAL A 211 4.08 11.19 -13.89
C VAL A 211 5.04 11.72 -14.95
N GLU A 212 6.32 11.39 -14.79
CA GLU A 212 7.31 11.70 -15.81
C GLU A 212 7.36 10.55 -16.83
N ILE A 213 7.15 10.88 -18.09
CA ILE A 213 7.24 9.94 -19.22
C ILE A 213 8.20 10.54 -20.24
N ARG A 214 9.35 9.92 -20.46
CA ARG A 214 10.37 10.36 -21.42
C ARG A 214 10.75 11.85 -21.24
N GLY A 215 10.96 12.28 -19.98
CA GLY A 215 11.34 13.64 -19.65
C GLY A 215 10.21 14.68 -19.67
N ILE A 216 8.97 14.25 -19.93
CA ILE A 216 7.79 15.15 -19.94
C ILE A 216 6.89 14.83 -18.76
N GLN A 217 6.47 15.87 -18.03
CA GLN A 217 5.48 15.74 -16.96
C GLN A 217 4.07 15.63 -17.57
N VAL A 218 3.43 14.50 -17.35
CA VAL A 218 2.12 14.16 -17.89
C VAL A 218 1.12 14.01 -16.76
N ALA A 219 -0.02 14.70 -16.86
CA ALA A 219 -1.15 14.47 -15.97
C ALA A 219 -1.92 13.21 -16.42
N VAL A 220 -2.05 12.24 -15.53
CA VAL A 220 -2.71 10.97 -15.82
C VAL A 220 -3.76 10.64 -14.76
N PRO A 221 -4.78 9.82 -15.07
CA PRO A 221 -5.71 9.34 -14.06
C PRO A 221 -5.00 8.59 -12.93
N SER A 222 -5.44 8.82 -11.70
CA SER A 222 -4.98 8.06 -10.54
C SER A 222 -5.85 6.82 -10.39
N PHE A 223 -5.26 5.65 -10.54
CA PHE A 223 -5.93 4.39 -10.24
C PHE A 223 -4.92 3.29 -9.88
N VAL A 224 -5.42 2.23 -9.27
CA VAL A 224 -4.69 0.99 -9.05
C VAL A 224 -5.45 -0.18 -9.66
N SER A 225 -4.76 -1.26 -10.01
CA SER A 225 -5.38 -2.51 -10.45
C SER A 225 -4.78 -3.70 -9.72
N CYS A 226 -5.64 -4.61 -9.28
CA CYS A 226 -5.24 -5.86 -8.64
C CYS A 226 -4.90 -6.97 -9.65
N LEU A 227 -5.10 -6.72 -10.96
CA LEU A 227 -4.76 -7.64 -12.03
C LEU A 227 -3.25 -7.80 -12.15
N SER A 228 -2.80 -8.99 -12.53
CA SER A 228 -1.45 -9.18 -13.04
C SER A 228 -1.28 -8.44 -14.38
N ASN A 229 -0.03 -8.09 -14.76
CA ASN A 229 0.20 -7.48 -16.07
C ASN A 229 -0.33 -8.37 -17.21
N LYS A 230 -0.20 -9.68 -17.10
CA LYS A 230 -0.75 -10.66 -18.04
C LYS A 230 -2.27 -10.52 -18.19
N ASP A 231 -3.00 -10.48 -17.07
CA ASP A 231 -4.45 -10.39 -17.07
C ASP A 231 -4.93 -8.99 -17.50
N TYR A 232 -4.19 -7.95 -17.11
CA TYR A 232 -4.43 -6.58 -17.54
C TYR A 232 -4.28 -6.44 -19.05
N ASN A 233 -3.16 -6.95 -19.61
CA ASN A 233 -2.89 -6.97 -21.03
C ASN A 233 -4.01 -7.70 -21.82
N LYS A 234 -4.44 -8.86 -21.33
CA LYS A 234 -5.52 -9.63 -21.93
C LYS A 234 -6.84 -8.85 -21.92
N LYS A 235 -7.13 -8.14 -20.83
CA LYS A 235 -8.41 -7.42 -20.66
C LYS A 235 -8.46 -6.12 -21.47
N TYR A 236 -7.34 -5.39 -21.53
CA TYR A 236 -7.31 -4.03 -22.08
C TYR A 236 -6.49 -3.89 -23.36
N GLY A 237 -5.91 -4.98 -23.89
CA GLY A 237 -5.12 -4.96 -25.12
C GLY A 237 -3.77 -4.25 -25.00
N THR A 238 -3.22 -4.11 -23.78
CA THR A 238 -1.94 -3.46 -23.50
C THR A 238 -0.77 -4.45 -23.58
N GLN A 239 0.48 -3.93 -23.50
CA GLN A 239 1.71 -4.73 -23.53
C GLN A 239 2.59 -4.44 -22.32
N LEU A 240 2.00 -4.43 -21.12
CA LEU A 240 2.74 -4.22 -19.89
C LEU A 240 3.73 -5.35 -19.63
N LYS A 241 4.91 -4.99 -19.18
CA LYS A 241 6.02 -5.91 -18.87
C LYS A 241 6.15 -6.12 -17.36
N ASP A 242 6.53 -7.33 -16.95
CA ASP A 242 6.85 -7.60 -15.54
C ASP A 242 8.28 -7.12 -15.23
N ALA A 243 8.42 -6.38 -14.14
CA ALA A 243 9.73 -5.99 -13.63
C ALA A 243 10.37 -7.15 -12.83
N PRO A 244 11.71 -7.29 -12.85
CA PRO A 244 12.39 -8.32 -12.09
C PRO A 244 12.16 -8.15 -10.59
N ILE A 245 12.07 -9.28 -9.88
CA ILE A 245 11.89 -9.31 -8.42
C ILE A 245 13.25 -9.29 -7.75
N MET A 246 13.54 -8.20 -7.04
CA MET A 246 14.75 -8.08 -6.25
C MET A 246 14.63 -8.90 -4.96
N ASN A 247 15.55 -9.84 -4.73
CA ASN A 247 15.57 -10.61 -3.48
C ASN A 247 15.94 -9.71 -2.27
N LYS A 248 15.77 -10.24 -1.05
CA LYS A 248 15.97 -9.45 0.17
C LYS A 248 17.41 -9.01 0.34
N GLU A 249 18.39 -9.85 0.06
CA GLU A 249 19.84 -9.57 0.20
C GLU A 249 20.24 -8.40 -0.67
N VAL A 250 19.94 -8.48 -1.98
CA VAL A 250 20.23 -7.40 -2.94
C VAL A 250 19.48 -6.10 -2.57
N ARG A 251 18.22 -6.21 -2.15
CA ARG A 251 17.39 -5.01 -1.82
C ARG A 251 17.97 -4.17 -0.68
N PHE A 252 18.55 -4.81 0.32
CA PHE A 252 19.11 -4.15 1.50
C PHE A 252 20.63 -4.08 1.51
N ALA A 253 21.29 -4.44 0.38
CA ALA A 253 22.72 -4.29 0.24
C ALA A 253 23.16 -2.82 0.42
N GLU A 254 24.25 -2.63 1.15
CA GLU A 254 24.89 -1.35 1.43
C GLU A 254 26.21 -1.22 0.65
N GLU A 255 26.79 -0.02 0.62
CA GLU A 255 28.04 0.26 -0.12
C GLU A 255 29.25 -0.58 0.32
N ASN A 256 29.23 -1.08 1.56
CA ASN A 256 30.23 -2.00 2.10
C ASN A 256 30.13 -3.44 1.55
N GLU A 257 29.10 -3.74 0.74
CA GLU A 257 28.88 -5.01 0.04
C GLU A 257 28.93 -4.78 -1.49
N PRO A 258 30.11 -4.50 -2.10
CA PRO A 258 30.22 -3.89 -3.43
C PRO A 258 29.55 -4.68 -4.55
N GLU A 259 29.63 -6.02 -4.54
CA GLU A 259 28.99 -6.87 -5.56
C GLU A 259 27.45 -6.85 -5.46
N LEU A 260 26.91 -6.98 -4.25
CA LEU A 260 25.47 -6.93 -4.02
C LEU A 260 24.93 -5.53 -4.27
N PHE A 261 25.69 -4.49 -3.91
CA PHE A 261 25.31 -3.10 -4.15
C PHE A 261 25.31 -2.75 -5.65
N ALA A 262 26.32 -3.19 -6.41
CA ALA A 262 26.33 -3.04 -7.87
C ALA A 262 25.12 -3.73 -8.52
N LYS A 263 24.81 -4.96 -8.11
CA LYS A 263 23.62 -5.69 -8.56
C LYS A 263 22.31 -4.97 -8.19
N LYS A 264 22.24 -4.34 -7.01
CA LYS A 264 21.10 -3.52 -6.59
C LYS A 264 20.90 -2.32 -7.53
N LEU A 265 21.98 -1.63 -7.89
CA LEU A 265 21.92 -0.48 -8.80
C LEU A 265 21.45 -0.90 -10.20
N GLU A 266 22.01 -1.98 -10.75
CA GLU A 266 21.63 -2.54 -12.05
C GLU A 266 20.15 -2.93 -12.08
N MET A 267 19.71 -3.74 -11.10
CA MET A 267 18.29 -4.14 -10.99
C MET A 267 17.36 -2.96 -10.77
N THR A 268 17.80 -1.93 -10.04
CA THR A 268 17.01 -0.71 -9.82
C THR A 268 16.82 0.05 -11.13
N ALA A 269 17.88 0.19 -11.93
CA ALA A 269 17.83 0.82 -13.24
C ALA A 269 16.89 0.06 -14.19
N GLU A 270 16.98 -1.26 -14.23
CA GLU A 270 16.11 -2.10 -15.04
C GLU A 270 14.63 -2.02 -14.61
N ILE A 271 14.36 -2.07 -13.31
CA ILE A 271 12.98 -1.88 -12.77
C ILE A 271 12.41 -0.52 -13.18
N ASN A 272 13.22 0.55 -13.08
CA ASN A 272 12.77 1.88 -13.43
C ASN A 272 12.56 2.03 -14.95
N ARG A 273 13.41 1.41 -15.79
CA ARG A 273 13.23 1.37 -17.23
C ARG A 273 11.89 0.70 -17.61
N ILE A 274 11.60 -0.48 -17.06
CA ILE A 274 10.36 -1.21 -17.32
C ILE A 274 9.15 -0.42 -16.84
N ARG A 275 9.24 0.24 -15.69
CA ARG A 275 8.15 1.11 -15.19
C ARG A 275 7.89 2.29 -16.12
N ALA A 276 8.92 2.91 -16.63
CA ALA A 276 8.79 4.02 -17.59
C ALA A 276 8.15 3.56 -18.91
N GLU A 277 8.52 2.38 -19.41
CA GLU A 277 7.90 1.77 -20.59
C GLU A 277 6.42 1.46 -20.35
N ASN A 278 6.09 0.88 -19.19
CA ASN A 278 4.70 0.60 -18.82
C ASN A 278 3.88 1.87 -18.64
N TYR A 279 4.44 2.95 -18.08
CA TYR A 279 3.76 4.24 -18.03
C TYR A 279 3.51 4.82 -19.42
N TYR A 280 4.48 4.72 -20.32
CA TYR A 280 4.28 5.15 -21.71
C TYR A 280 3.17 4.35 -22.38
N GLU A 281 3.16 3.01 -22.22
CA GLU A 281 2.12 2.14 -22.78
C GLU A 281 0.73 2.48 -22.24
N LEU A 282 0.60 2.69 -20.93
CA LEU A 282 -0.68 3.02 -20.28
C LEU A 282 -1.21 4.40 -20.65
N TYR A 283 -0.32 5.38 -20.87
CA TYR A 283 -0.69 6.79 -20.96
C TYR A 283 -0.20 7.47 -22.24
N LYS A 284 0.01 6.68 -23.30
CA LYS A 284 0.43 7.19 -24.60
C LYS A 284 -0.41 8.36 -25.12
N PRO A 285 -1.77 8.34 -25.09
CA PRO A 285 -2.57 9.47 -25.55
C PRO A 285 -2.32 10.76 -24.75
N GLN A 286 -2.22 10.65 -23.41
CA GLN A 286 -1.94 11.80 -22.53
C GLN A 286 -0.54 12.35 -22.76
N TYR A 287 0.45 11.48 -22.99
CA TYR A 287 1.82 11.86 -23.34
C TYR A 287 1.86 12.64 -24.67
N GLU A 288 1.22 12.14 -25.72
CA GLU A 288 1.16 12.81 -27.02
C GLU A 288 0.49 14.20 -26.92
N GLN A 289 -0.57 14.31 -26.12
CA GLN A 289 -1.22 15.60 -25.86
C GLN A 289 -0.30 16.58 -25.11
N ALA A 290 0.42 16.09 -24.08
CA ALA A 290 1.37 16.91 -23.32
C ALA A 290 2.54 17.38 -24.21
N LEU A 291 3.07 16.52 -25.08
CA LEU A 291 4.12 16.83 -26.06
C LEU A 291 3.69 17.94 -27.02
N LYS A 292 2.46 17.85 -27.56
CA LYS A 292 1.90 18.88 -28.43
C LYS A 292 1.79 20.24 -27.73
N LYS A 293 1.28 20.25 -26.48
CA LYS A 293 1.19 21.48 -25.67
C LYS A 293 2.55 22.09 -25.40
N GLN A 294 3.54 21.27 -25.04
CA GLN A 294 4.90 21.76 -24.79
C GLN A 294 5.52 22.38 -26.06
N SER A 295 5.35 21.70 -27.19
CA SER A 295 5.84 22.20 -28.49
C SER A 295 5.19 23.53 -28.89
N GLN A 296 3.91 23.71 -28.60
CA GLN A 296 3.20 24.96 -28.84
C GLN A 296 3.71 26.08 -27.93
N LEU A 297 3.86 25.83 -26.63
CA LEU A 297 4.41 26.82 -25.69
C LEU A 297 5.83 27.27 -26.05
N VAL A 298 6.66 26.36 -26.56
CA VAL A 298 8.02 26.71 -27.03
C VAL A 298 7.95 27.64 -28.26
N ARG A 299 7.03 27.36 -29.19
CA ARG A 299 6.83 28.24 -30.38
C ARG A 299 6.31 29.63 -29.99
N GLU A 300 5.35 29.70 -29.08
CA GLU A 300 4.79 30.97 -28.59
C GLU A 300 5.86 31.83 -27.87
N LYS A 301 6.70 31.21 -27.02
CA LYS A 301 7.81 31.91 -26.36
C LYS A 301 8.84 32.43 -27.36
N LYS A 302 9.22 31.63 -28.37
CA LYS A 302 10.13 32.11 -29.43
C LYS A 302 9.56 33.29 -30.17
N GLN A 303 8.28 33.25 -30.55
CA GLN A 303 7.62 34.37 -31.23
C GLN A 303 7.54 35.64 -30.34
N GLU A 304 7.35 35.48 -29.04
CA GLU A 304 7.34 36.58 -28.10
C GLU A 304 8.74 37.21 -27.92
N GLU A 305 9.76 36.38 -27.85
CA GLU A 305 11.17 36.84 -27.81
C GLU A 305 11.56 37.55 -29.10
N GLU A 306 11.21 37.04 -30.25
CA GLU A 306 11.44 37.68 -31.55
C GLU A 306 10.74 39.05 -31.66
N LYS A 307 9.49 39.14 -31.21
CA LYS A 307 8.76 40.42 -31.16
C LYS A 307 9.39 41.43 -30.23
N LYS A 308 9.86 41.01 -29.05
CA LYS A 308 10.59 41.91 -28.11
C LYS A 308 11.91 42.36 -28.69
N LEU A 309 12.64 41.52 -29.43
CA LEU A 309 13.88 41.91 -30.09
C LEU A 309 13.66 42.91 -31.21
N GLN A 310 12.61 42.74 -32.01
CA GLN A 310 12.23 43.71 -33.06
C GLN A 310 11.82 45.07 -32.47
N GLN A 311 11.01 45.10 -31.40
CA GLN A 311 10.60 46.33 -30.73
C GLN A 311 11.83 47.10 -30.14
N ASN A 312 12.81 46.39 -29.58
CA ASN A 312 14.03 47.02 -29.07
C ASN A 312 14.92 47.56 -30.20
N GLN A 313 15.00 46.91 -31.35
CA GLN A 313 15.73 47.38 -32.51
C GLN A 313 15.08 48.62 -33.15
N ASP A 314 13.76 48.67 -33.21
CA ASP A 314 13.03 49.83 -33.73
C ASP A 314 13.10 51.03 -32.77
N SER A 315 13.12 50.79 -31.46
CA SER A 315 13.32 51.81 -30.45
C SER A 315 14.73 52.42 -30.52
N SER A 316 15.76 51.63 -30.82
CA SER A 316 17.14 52.15 -30.96
C SER A 316 17.39 52.95 -32.24
N LYS A 317 16.66 52.67 -33.33
CA LYS A 317 16.72 53.46 -34.58
C LYS A 317 15.98 54.81 -34.48
N GLY A 318 15.10 55.01 -33.52
CA GLY A 318 14.39 56.28 -33.30
C GLY A 318 15.23 57.37 -32.62
N TYR A 319 16.36 57.03 -32.00
CA TYR A 319 17.21 58.00 -31.27
C TYR A 319 18.31 58.65 -32.11
N ASP A 320 18.52 58.22 -33.36
CA ASP A 320 19.62 58.74 -34.22
C ASP A 320 19.22 59.84 -35.20
N ARG A 321 18.06 60.51 -34.98
CA ARG A 321 17.69 61.75 -35.66
C ARG A 321 17.88 62.92 -34.71
N GLY A 322 19.13 63.27 -34.48
CA GLY A 322 19.49 64.55 -33.86
C GLY A 322 19.03 65.76 -34.70
N PRO A 323 18.69 66.87 -34.08
CA PRO A 323 18.29 68.09 -34.81
C PRO A 323 19.46 68.58 -35.65
N GLY A 324 19.27 68.57 -36.98
CA GLY A 324 20.17 69.29 -37.88
C GLY A 324 20.07 70.76 -37.57
N PHE A 325 21.23 71.31 -37.19
CA PHE A 325 21.42 72.77 -37.17
C PHE A 325 21.48 73.26 -38.62
N GLY A 326 20.52 74.04 -39.02
CA GLY A 326 20.56 75.01 -40.11
C GLY A 326 20.55 76.38 -39.58
#